data_f44fcc5174ae4868781f0534a363e0fe
#
_entry.id   f44fcc5174ae4868781f0534a363e0fe
#
_cell.length_a   1.000
_cell.length_b   1.000
_cell.length_c   1.000
_cell.angle_alpha   90.00
_cell.angle_beta   90.00
_cell.angle_gamma   90.00
#
_symmetry.space_group_name_H-M   'P 1'
#
loop_
_entity.id
_entity.type
_entity.pdbx_description
1 polymer ?
#
loop_
_entity_poly.entity_id
_entity_poly.type
_entity_poly.pdbx_seq_one_letter_code
_entity_poly.pdbx_strand_id
1 'polypeptide(L)'
;MTTDRTILITGVTGNQGGAVAHALQGAGFHLRGLTRKPDSERAEALSRQGVDMVKGDLDDETSLRRALTGAWGVFGVQNAGEAGVEREEAQGKRLATLAREAGVEHYVYTSVGSAHKQTGVPHFDNKWRIEETVRALRFPSHVILRPVFFMENLLAPFSLQGSTLAWALAPGTKLQMIAVDDIGWFGARAFTDAAALNRREIDLAGDVRTMPEAAEILAQALGRPIAFAQTPIEQVRQYSKEMALMLEWFERVGYSADIAGLEREFGRTLTKLPDWARRHARPNGQGENR
;
A
#
# COMPACT_ATOMS: atom_id res chain seq x y z
N MET A 1 1.13 -28.36 -4.85
CA MET A 1 2.13 -28.39 -5.95
C MET A 1 2.84 -27.06 -5.93
N THR A 2 4.15 -27.05 -5.70
CA THR A 2 4.96 -25.83 -5.85
C THR A 2 4.98 -25.45 -7.32
N THR A 3 4.55 -24.26 -7.65
CA THR A 3 4.74 -23.70 -8.99
C THR A 3 6.20 -23.23 -9.06
N ASP A 4 6.92 -23.56 -10.12
CA ASP A 4 8.29 -23.06 -10.36
C ASP A 4 8.26 -21.58 -10.82
N ARG A 5 7.44 -20.77 -10.11
CA ARG A 5 7.20 -19.36 -10.44
C ARG A 5 7.78 -18.46 -9.36
N THR A 6 8.67 -17.57 -9.76
CA THR A 6 9.26 -16.56 -8.88
C THR A 6 8.49 -15.25 -8.98
N ILE A 7 8.12 -14.67 -7.84
CA ILE A 7 7.51 -13.34 -7.72
C ILE A 7 8.55 -12.39 -7.13
N LEU A 8 8.90 -11.34 -7.86
CA LEU A 8 9.70 -10.23 -7.33
C LEU A 8 8.78 -9.23 -6.63
N ILE A 9 9.09 -8.90 -5.37
CA ILE A 9 8.34 -7.95 -4.55
C ILE A 9 9.24 -6.77 -4.25
N THR A 10 8.88 -5.58 -4.75
CA THR A 10 9.53 -4.32 -4.35
C THR A 10 8.93 -3.79 -3.06
N GLY A 11 9.65 -2.93 -2.33
CA GLY A 11 9.19 -2.44 -1.03
C GLY A 11 8.88 -3.55 -0.02
N VAL A 12 9.51 -4.70 -0.13
CA VAL A 12 9.23 -5.90 0.67
C VAL A 12 9.47 -5.69 2.18
N THR A 13 10.37 -4.80 2.57
CA THR A 13 10.59 -4.41 3.97
C THR A 13 9.64 -3.31 4.46
N GLY A 14 8.75 -2.82 3.60
CA GLY A 14 7.73 -1.82 3.93
C GLY A 14 6.36 -2.46 4.20
N ASN A 15 5.35 -1.62 4.41
CA ASN A 15 4.01 -2.06 4.79
C ASN A 15 3.37 -2.96 3.73
N GLN A 16 3.17 -2.46 2.51
CA GLN A 16 2.44 -3.20 1.47
C GLN A 16 3.21 -4.43 0.98
N GLY A 17 4.49 -4.25 0.59
CA GLY A 17 5.31 -5.36 0.09
C GLY A 17 5.51 -6.46 1.13
N GLY A 18 5.69 -6.09 2.40
CA GLY A 18 5.78 -7.04 3.51
C GLY A 18 4.49 -7.82 3.73
N ALA A 19 3.33 -7.14 3.69
CA ALA A 19 2.03 -7.79 3.82
C ALA A 19 1.75 -8.76 2.65
N VAL A 20 2.12 -8.38 1.42
CA VAL A 20 2.00 -9.27 0.25
C VAL A 20 2.92 -10.47 0.37
N ALA A 21 4.17 -10.26 0.78
CA ALA A 21 5.12 -11.36 0.99
C ALA A 21 4.58 -12.34 2.05
N HIS A 22 4.06 -11.83 3.17
CA HIS A 22 3.45 -12.65 4.20
C HIS A 22 2.21 -13.42 3.69
N ALA A 23 1.32 -12.77 2.96
CA ALA A 23 0.11 -13.39 2.43
C ALA A 23 0.37 -14.44 1.34
N LEU A 24 1.52 -14.37 0.67
CA LEU A 24 1.96 -15.35 -0.34
C LEU A 24 2.70 -16.55 0.26
N GLN A 25 3.04 -16.53 1.56
CA GLN A 25 3.70 -17.66 2.20
C GLN A 25 2.82 -18.92 2.09
N GLY A 26 3.44 -20.02 1.67
CA GLY A 26 2.72 -21.29 1.48
C GLY A 26 1.84 -21.35 0.23
N ALA A 27 1.74 -20.30 -0.58
CA ALA A 27 0.95 -20.28 -1.81
C ALA A 27 1.63 -20.98 -3.00
N GLY A 28 2.83 -21.53 -2.80
CA GLY A 28 3.53 -22.32 -3.81
C GLY A 28 4.41 -21.51 -4.76
N PHE A 29 4.66 -20.24 -4.48
CA PHE A 29 5.57 -19.37 -5.23
C PHE A 29 6.94 -19.27 -4.56
N HIS A 30 7.98 -19.05 -5.35
CA HIS A 30 9.25 -18.55 -4.85
C HIS A 30 9.19 -17.04 -4.70
N LEU A 31 9.43 -16.54 -3.50
CA LEU A 31 9.35 -15.10 -3.22
C LEU A 31 10.76 -14.49 -3.25
N ARG A 32 10.93 -13.44 -4.05
CA ARG A 32 12.16 -12.65 -4.12
C ARG A 32 11.85 -11.22 -3.67
N GLY A 33 12.56 -10.76 -2.64
CA GLY A 33 12.37 -9.44 -2.06
C GLY A 33 13.46 -8.46 -2.47
N LEU A 34 13.12 -7.35 -3.15
CA LEU A 34 14.07 -6.28 -3.47
C LEU A 34 14.23 -5.33 -2.29
N THR A 35 15.47 -5.12 -1.84
CA THR A 35 15.80 -4.15 -0.79
C THR A 35 17.18 -3.52 -1.01
N ARG A 36 17.33 -2.26 -0.59
CA ARG A 36 18.65 -1.60 -0.55
C ARG A 36 19.53 -2.10 0.59
N LYS A 37 18.90 -2.64 1.66
CA LYS A 37 19.56 -3.06 2.90
C LYS A 37 19.20 -4.51 3.24
N PRO A 38 19.83 -5.51 2.59
CA PRO A 38 19.53 -6.92 2.84
C PRO A 38 19.89 -7.36 4.27
N ASP A 39 20.80 -6.65 4.92
CA ASP A 39 21.28 -6.93 6.28
C ASP A 39 20.43 -6.20 7.36
N SER A 40 19.30 -5.59 7.00
CA SER A 40 18.41 -4.99 7.98
C SER A 40 17.60 -6.07 8.71
N GLU A 41 17.26 -5.83 9.97
CA GLU A 41 16.48 -6.75 10.82
C GLU A 41 15.20 -7.24 10.12
N ARG A 42 14.48 -6.34 9.43
CA ARG A 42 13.27 -6.69 8.65
C ARG A 42 13.60 -7.61 7.47
N ALA A 43 14.68 -7.34 6.75
CA ALA A 43 15.09 -8.18 5.62
C ALA A 43 15.52 -9.58 6.10
N GLU A 44 16.29 -9.66 7.19
CA GLU A 44 16.66 -10.93 7.81
C GLU A 44 15.45 -11.72 8.31
N ALA A 45 14.46 -11.04 8.90
CA ALA A 45 13.22 -11.69 9.34
C ALA A 45 12.47 -12.32 8.15
N LEU A 46 12.35 -11.60 7.03
CA LEU A 46 11.75 -12.11 5.79
C LEU A 46 12.57 -13.27 5.19
N SER A 47 13.90 -13.18 5.23
CA SER A 47 14.78 -14.25 4.77
C SER A 47 14.57 -15.54 5.59
N ARG A 48 14.45 -15.44 6.92
CA ARG A 48 14.13 -16.60 7.77
C ARG A 48 12.74 -17.21 7.47
N GLN A 49 11.85 -16.43 6.88
CA GLN A 49 10.53 -16.89 6.41
C GLN A 49 10.55 -17.43 4.98
N GLY A 50 11.72 -17.56 4.35
CA GLY A 50 11.89 -18.15 3.02
C GLY A 50 11.79 -17.16 1.86
N VAL A 51 11.89 -15.86 2.10
CA VAL A 51 11.99 -14.85 1.03
C VAL A 51 13.45 -14.71 0.61
N ASP A 52 13.76 -14.91 -0.69
CA ASP A 52 15.08 -14.67 -1.27
C ASP A 52 15.34 -13.16 -1.34
N MET A 53 16.16 -12.64 -0.42
CA MET A 53 16.44 -11.21 -0.34
C MET A 53 17.55 -10.81 -1.31
N VAL A 54 17.22 -9.95 -2.28
CA VAL A 54 18.17 -9.44 -3.27
C VAL A 54 18.46 -7.95 -3.05
N LYS A 55 19.74 -7.60 -3.08
CA LYS A 55 20.17 -6.20 -3.02
C LYS A 55 19.89 -5.50 -4.34
N GLY A 56 19.17 -4.38 -4.28
CA GLY A 56 18.92 -3.53 -5.43
C GLY A 56 18.19 -2.24 -5.05
N ASP A 57 18.18 -1.32 -6.01
CA ASP A 57 17.56 -0.01 -5.88
C ASP A 57 16.68 0.26 -7.11
N LEU A 58 15.51 0.89 -6.92
CA LEU A 58 14.59 1.26 -8.00
C LEU A 58 15.20 2.32 -8.95
N ASP A 59 16.29 2.98 -8.54
CA ASP A 59 17.04 3.92 -9.36
C ASP A 59 18.24 3.29 -10.08
N ASP A 60 18.60 2.07 -9.74
CA ASP A 60 19.70 1.33 -10.38
C ASP A 60 19.16 0.25 -11.32
N GLU A 61 19.17 0.57 -12.61
CA GLU A 61 18.71 -0.34 -13.68
C GLU A 61 19.46 -1.67 -13.69
N THR A 62 20.75 -1.67 -13.43
CA THR A 62 21.57 -2.89 -13.40
C THR A 62 21.11 -3.85 -12.32
N SER A 63 20.85 -3.34 -11.11
CA SER A 63 20.35 -4.15 -10.01
C SER A 63 18.92 -4.65 -10.25
N LEU A 64 18.08 -3.84 -10.89
CA LEU A 64 16.72 -4.22 -11.27
C LEU A 64 16.71 -5.36 -12.31
N ARG A 65 17.53 -5.25 -13.36
CA ARG A 65 17.66 -6.32 -14.39
C ARG A 65 18.07 -7.64 -13.75
N ARG A 66 19.04 -7.61 -12.85
CA ARG A 66 19.47 -8.80 -12.10
C ARG A 66 18.34 -9.37 -11.24
N ALA A 67 17.60 -8.50 -10.50
CA ALA A 67 16.50 -8.94 -9.65
C ALA A 67 15.33 -9.52 -10.44
N LEU A 68 15.09 -9.03 -11.65
CA LEU A 68 14.03 -9.48 -12.56
C LEU A 68 14.36 -10.79 -13.31
N THR A 69 15.61 -11.21 -13.33
CA THR A 69 16.02 -12.44 -14.04
C THR A 69 15.23 -13.65 -13.54
N GLY A 70 14.47 -14.30 -14.44
CA GLY A 70 13.66 -15.48 -14.14
C GLY A 70 12.41 -15.19 -13.29
N ALA A 71 12.06 -13.94 -13.05
CA ALA A 71 10.81 -13.60 -12.39
C ALA A 71 9.61 -13.82 -13.33
N TRP A 72 8.67 -14.65 -12.90
CA TRP A 72 7.39 -14.82 -13.57
C TRP A 72 6.46 -13.64 -13.30
N GLY A 73 6.45 -13.14 -12.05
CA GLY A 73 5.58 -12.08 -11.61
C GLY A 73 6.32 -10.97 -10.86
N VAL A 74 5.74 -9.78 -10.82
CA VAL A 74 6.25 -8.63 -10.09
C VAL A 74 5.13 -7.98 -9.28
N PHE A 75 5.36 -7.72 -7.98
CA PHE A 75 4.58 -6.77 -7.19
C PHE A 75 5.35 -5.45 -7.13
N GLY A 76 4.85 -4.45 -7.85
CA GLY A 76 5.47 -3.13 -7.98
C GLY A 76 4.87 -2.10 -7.01
N VAL A 77 5.66 -1.66 -6.04
CA VAL A 77 5.32 -0.55 -5.15
C VAL A 77 6.47 0.46 -5.09
N GLN A 78 6.15 1.74 -5.13
CA GLN A 78 7.04 2.87 -4.93
C GLN A 78 6.47 3.76 -3.82
N ASN A 79 7.28 4.67 -3.30
CA ASN A 79 6.90 5.53 -2.17
C ASN A 79 7.31 6.99 -2.42
N ALA A 80 6.34 7.85 -2.75
CA ALA A 80 6.55 9.28 -2.96
C ALA A 80 7.09 9.98 -1.70
N GLY A 81 6.67 9.56 -0.51
CA GLY A 81 7.15 10.13 0.75
C GLY A 81 8.65 9.95 0.96
N GLU A 82 9.24 8.91 0.35
CA GLU A 82 10.68 8.64 0.42
C GLU A 82 11.44 9.21 -0.79
N ALA A 83 10.88 9.06 -1.98
CA ALA A 83 11.57 9.41 -3.22
C ALA A 83 11.23 10.81 -3.74
N GLY A 84 10.09 11.36 -3.37
CA GLY A 84 9.46 12.49 -4.04
C GLY A 84 8.63 12.03 -5.26
N VAL A 85 7.68 12.87 -5.68
CA VAL A 85 6.69 12.52 -6.69
C VAL A 85 7.31 12.18 -8.06
N GLU A 86 8.24 13.00 -8.53
CA GLU A 86 8.86 12.82 -9.85
C GLU A 86 9.73 11.54 -9.90
N ARG A 87 10.48 11.30 -8.83
CA ARG A 87 11.33 10.11 -8.74
C ARG A 87 10.51 8.85 -8.57
N GLU A 88 9.42 8.89 -7.80
CA GLU A 88 8.46 7.78 -7.71
C GLU A 88 7.91 7.41 -9.08
N GLU A 89 7.50 8.39 -9.89
CA GLU A 89 7.02 8.16 -11.25
C GLU A 89 8.11 7.50 -12.13
N ALA A 90 9.32 8.04 -12.09
CA ALA A 90 10.44 7.49 -12.85
C ALA A 90 10.77 6.05 -12.43
N GLN A 91 10.77 5.76 -11.12
CA GLN A 91 10.98 4.42 -10.56
C GLN A 91 9.90 3.44 -10.99
N GLY A 92 8.62 3.85 -10.92
CA GLY A 92 7.49 3.00 -11.32
C GLY A 92 7.52 2.65 -12.79
N LYS A 93 7.74 3.64 -13.66
CA LYS A 93 7.86 3.45 -15.12
C LYS A 93 9.07 2.56 -15.48
N ARG A 94 10.22 2.81 -14.87
CA ARG A 94 11.45 2.01 -15.06
C ARG A 94 11.23 0.56 -14.68
N LEU A 95 10.70 0.31 -13.47
CA LEU A 95 10.45 -1.06 -13.01
C LEU A 95 9.51 -1.81 -13.97
N ALA A 96 8.39 -1.19 -14.38
CA ALA A 96 7.46 -1.81 -15.29
C ALA A 96 8.09 -2.09 -16.67
N THR A 97 8.86 -1.14 -17.23
CA THR A 97 9.56 -1.31 -18.52
C THR A 97 10.55 -2.47 -18.45
N LEU A 98 11.42 -2.49 -17.43
CA LEU A 98 12.43 -3.54 -17.27
C LEU A 98 11.80 -4.90 -16.99
N ALA A 99 10.70 -4.95 -16.25
CA ALA A 99 9.95 -6.20 -16.03
C ALA A 99 9.40 -6.74 -17.36
N ARG A 100 8.87 -5.87 -18.22
CA ARG A 100 8.36 -6.28 -19.54
C ARG A 100 9.49 -6.78 -20.45
N GLU A 101 10.64 -6.10 -20.47
CA GLU A 101 11.82 -6.50 -21.21
C GLU A 101 12.41 -7.84 -20.72
N ALA A 102 12.35 -8.10 -19.41
CA ALA A 102 12.79 -9.36 -18.79
C ALA A 102 11.82 -10.54 -19.04
N GLY A 103 10.70 -10.31 -19.74
CA GLY A 103 9.73 -11.36 -20.03
C GLY A 103 8.78 -11.69 -18.90
N VAL A 104 8.61 -10.81 -17.91
CA VAL A 104 7.62 -10.98 -16.84
C VAL A 104 6.23 -11.16 -17.43
N GLU A 105 5.52 -12.21 -17.00
CA GLU A 105 4.21 -12.57 -17.52
C GLU A 105 3.07 -11.91 -16.75
N HIS A 106 3.26 -11.66 -15.44
CA HIS A 106 2.21 -11.10 -14.59
C HIS A 106 2.73 -9.92 -13.76
N TYR A 107 2.11 -8.74 -13.91
CA TYR A 107 2.52 -7.52 -13.23
C TYR A 107 1.39 -7.00 -12.33
N VAL A 108 1.63 -6.93 -11.02
CA VAL A 108 0.71 -6.35 -10.05
C VAL A 108 1.27 -5.00 -9.62
N TYR A 109 0.55 -3.92 -9.92
CA TYR A 109 0.92 -2.58 -9.51
C TYR A 109 0.03 -2.09 -8.36
N THR A 110 0.62 -1.58 -7.29
CA THR A 110 -0.12 -0.89 -6.25
C THR A 110 -0.07 0.62 -6.46
N SER A 111 -1.20 1.17 -6.86
CA SER A 111 -1.45 2.57 -7.14
C SER A 111 -2.06 3.27 -5.91
N VAL A 112 -3.07 4.09 -6.11
CA VAL A 112 -3.85 4.77 -5.06
C VAL A 112 -5.32 4.88 -5.48
N GLY A 113 -6.23 4.83 -4.53
CA GLY A 113 -7.65 5.05 -4.77
C GLY A 113 -7.90 6.36 -5.52
N SER A 114 -8.81 6.31 -6.49
CA SER A 114 -9.18 7.47 -7.31
C SER A 114 -8.07 8.06 -8.21
N ALA A 115 -6.94 7.40 -8.43
CA ALA A 115 -5.87 7.89 -9.32
C ALA A 115 -6.38 8.32 -10.69
N HIS A 116 -7.40 7.63 -11.23
CA HIS A 116 -8.02 7.88 -12.54
C HIS A 116 -8.86 9.17 -12.61
N LYS A 117 -9.07 9.88 -11.49
CA LYS A 117 -10.01 11.02 -11.42
C LYS A 117 -9.36 12.38 -11.67
N GLN A 118 -8.10 12.44 -12.08
CA GLN A 118 -7.37 13.71 -12.26
C GLN A 118 -7.50 14.60 -11.02
N THR A 119 -7.01 14.09 -9.90
CA THR A 119 -7.31 14.63 -8.59
C THR A 119 -6.66 15.99 -8.33
N GLY A 120 -5.61 16.33 -9.04
CA GLY A 120 -4.73 17.47 -8.78
C GLY A 120 -3.82 17.26 -7.56
N VAL A 121 -3.86 16.07 -6.96
CA VAL A 121 -2.92 15.66 -5.90
C VAL A 121 -1.70 15.02 -6.56
N PRO A 122 -0.50 15.62 -6.45
CA PRO A 122 0.66 15.21 -7.26
C PRO A 122 1.00 13.72 -7.18
N HIS A 123 1.00 13.13 -5.98
CA HIS A 123 1.30 11.70 -5.81
C HIS A 123 0.13 10.75 -6.16
N PHE A 124 -1.08 11.25 -6.46
CA PHE A 124 -2.15 10.46 -7.06
C PHE A 124 -2.00 10.48 -8.58
N ASP A 125 -1.76 11.66 -9.12
CA ASP A 125 -1.67 11.87 -10.56
C ASP A 125 -0.41 11.23 -11.16
N ASN A 126 0.72 11.15 -10.43
CA ASN A 126 1.89 10.41 -10.89
C ASN A 126 1.65 8.90 -10.93
N LYS A 127 0.93 8.36 -9.94
CA LYS A 127 0.56 6.94 -9.93
C LYS A 127 -0.36 6.58 -11.11
N TRP A 128 -1.28 7.49 -11.48
CA TRP A 128 -2.05 7.31 -12.70
C TRP A 128 -1.15 7.20 -13.94
N ARG A 129 -0.13 8.06 -14.07
CA ARG A 129 0.83 7.99 -15.20
C ARG A 129 1.67 6.71 -15.19
N ILE A 130 1.92 6.12 -14.01
CA ILE A 130 2.54 4.79 -13.92
C ILE A 130 1.55 3.71 -14.39
N GLU A 131 0.28 3.78 -13.98
CA GLU A 131 -0.77 2.86 -14.46
C GLU A 131 -0.91 2.89 -15.99
N GLU A 132 -0.89 4.09 -16.61
CA GLU A 132 -0.93 4.23 -18.07
C GLU A 132 0.26 3.52 -18.72
N THR A 133 1.46 3.61 -18.12
CA THR A 133 2.65 2.89 -18.58
C THR A 133 2.46 1.37 -18.47
N VAL A 134 1.94 0.87 -17.33
CA VAL A 134 1.68 -0.57 -17.15
C VAL A 134 0.71 -1.10 -18.21
N ARG A 135 -0.36 -0.36 -18.52
CA ARG A 135 -1.31 -0.73 -19.59
C ARG A 135 -0.66 -0.71 -20.98
N ALA A 136 0.14 0.32 -21.26
CA ALA A 136 0.81 0.49 -22.55
C ALA A 136 1.83 -0.61 -22.84
N LEU A 137 2.50 -1.16 -21.81
CA LEU A 137 3.49 -2.22 -21.93
C LEU A 137 2.89 -3.59 -22.30
N ARG A 138 1.57 -3.75 -22.22
CA ARG A 138 0.85 -4.96 -22.66
C ARG A 138 1.44 -6.24 -22.08
N PHE A 139 1.59 -6.30 -20.77
CA PHE A 139 1.91 -7.56 -20.10
C PHE A 139 0.89 -8.64 -20.49
N PRO A 140 1.26 -9.92 -20.58
CA PRO A 140 0.30 -11.01 -20.77
C PRO A 140 -0.82 -10.95 -19.74
N SER A 141 -0.49 -10.66 -18.50
CA SER A 141 -1.44 -10.40 -17.41
C SER A 141 -0.98 -9.26 -16.52
N HIS A 142 -1.91 -8.40 -16.07
CA HIS A 142 -1.63 -7.39 -15.06
C HIS A 142 -2.86 -7.11 -14.19
N VAL A 143 -2.61 -6.64 -12.97
CA VAL A 143 -3.63 -6.15 -12.03
C VAL A 143 -3.15 -4.82 -11.45
N ILE A 144 -4.07 -3.87 -11.32
CA ILE A 144 -3.83 -2.59 -10.65
C ILE A 144 -4.67 -2.56 -9.37
N LEU A 145 -4.01 -2.46 -8.22
CA LEU A 145 -4.64 -2.30 -6.92
C LEU A 145 -4.57 -0.83 -6.52
N ARG A 146 -5.69 -0.25 -6.09
CA ARG A 146 -5.80 1.16 -5.71
C ARG A 146 -6.24 1.27 -4.24
N PRO A 147 -5.34 1.05 -3.29
CA PRO A 147 -5.67 1.21 -1.89
C PRO A 147 -5.96 2.68 -1.56
N VAL A 148 -6.89 2.88 -0.63
CA VAL A 148 -7.21 4.19 -0.04
C VAL A 148 -6.31 4.48 1.18
N PHE A 149 -6.70 5.39 2.06
CA PHE A 149 -5.97 5.73 3.29
C PHE A 149 -5.73 4.49 4.17
N PHE A 150 -4.48 4.29 4.63
CA PHE A 150 -4.13 3.14 5.49
C PHE A 150 -4.52 3.38 6.94
N MET A 151 -5.16 2.40 7.58
CA MET A 151 -5.48 2.45 9.01
C MET A 151 -4.22 2.64 9.87
N GLU A 152 -3.09 2.10 9.43
CA GLU A 152 -1.77 2.20 10.06
C GLU A 152 -1.31 3.66 10.25
N ASN A 153 -1.74 4.56 9.38
CA ASN A 153 -1.43 5.98 9.49
C ASN A 153 -2.03 6.62 10.75
N LEU A 154 -3.11 6.05 11.30
CA LEU A 154 -3.74 6.56 12.52
C LEU A 154 -2.85 6.42 13.76
N LEU A 155 -1.94 5.44 13.78
CA LEU A 155 -0.99 5.22 14.88
C LEU A 155 0.39 5.84 14.60
N ALA A 156 0.59 6.46 13.43
CA ALA A 156 1.86 7.10 13.11
C ALA A 156 2.12 8.31 14.05
N PRO A 157 3.39 8.60 14.39
CA PRO A 157 3.73 9.70 15.31
C PRO A 157 3.24 11.08 14.86
N PHE A 158 3.06 11.31 13.58
CA PHE A 158 2.51 12.55 13.05
C PHE A 158 0.98 12.64 13.24
N SER A 159 0.29 11.53 13.46
CA SER A 159 -1.16 11.42 13.60
C SER A 159 -1.60 11.33 15.06
N LEU A 160 -1.04 10.35 15.81
CA LEU A 160 -1.37 10.13 17.22
C LEU A 160 -0.26 10.68 18.12
N GLN A 161 -0.50 11.82 18.74
CA GLN A 161 0.44 12.51 19.61
C GLN A 161 -0.10 12.49 21.07
N GLY A 162 0.49 11.64 21.90
CA GLY A 162 -0.01 11.46 23.26
C GLY A 162 -1.48 11.03 23.24
N SER A 163 -2.37 11.84 23.80
CA SER A 163 -3.83 11.61 23.84
C SER A 163 -4.60 12.36 22.74
N THR A 164 -3.92 12.77 21.67
CA THR A 164 -4.54 13.56 20.61
C THR A 164 -4.35 12.91 19.25
N LEU A 165 -5.46 12.63 18.56
CA LEU A 165 -5.47 12.28 17.13
C LEU A 165 -5.63 13.58 16.33
N ALA A 166 -4.54 14.05 15.69
CA ALA A 166 -4.48 15.33 15.01
C ALA A 166 -4.53 15.17 13.49
N TRP A 167 -5.54 15.73 12.84
CA TRP A 167 -5.69 15.75 11.37
C TRP A 167 -6.34 17.04 10.90
N ALA A 168 -5.93 17.53 9.73
CA ALA A 168 -6.57 18.69 9.10
C ALA A 168 -7.77 18.27 8.24
N LEU A 169 -8.73 17.60 8.88
CA LEU A 169 -10.02 17.19 8.31
C LEU A 169 -11.12 17.70 9.21
N ALA A 170 -12.23 18.16 8.62
CA ALA A 170 -13.41 18.56 9.41
C ALA A 170 -13.97 17.36 10.18
N PRO A 171 -14.58 17.58 11.36
CA PRO A 171 -15.09 16.48 12.20
C PRO A 171 -16.11 15.57 11.49
N GLY A 172 -16.82 16.09 10.48
CA GLY A 172 -17.83 15.34 9.72
C GLY A 172 -17.30 14.65 8.47
N THR A 173 -16.04 14.86 8.11
CA THR A 173 -15.47 14.29 6.88
C THR A 173 -15.31 12.78 7.00
N LYS A 174 -15.99 12.05 6.11
CA LYS A 174 -15.91 10.60 6.03
C LYS A 174 -14.71 10.20 5.17
N LEU A 175 -13.78 9.46 5.74
CA LEU A 175 -12.60 8.95 5.05
C LEU A 175 -12.69 7.44 4.93
N GLN A 176 -12.62 6.94 3.69
CA GLN A 176 -12.43 5.51 3.44
C GLN A 176 -11.01 5.11 3.82
N MET A 177 -10.88 3.95 4.48
CA MET A 177 -9.61 3.42 4.94
C MET A 177 -9.51 1.92 4.73
N ILE A 178 -8.28 1.41 4.66
CA ILE A 178 -7.96 0.01 4.43
C ILE A 178 -6.86 -0.43 5.40
N ALA A 179 -6.96 -1.65 5.94
CA ALA A 179 -5.86 -2.28 6.66
C ALA A 179 -4.80 -2.79 5.68
N VAL A 180 -3.52 -2.66 6.03
CA VAL A 180 -2.40 -3.15 5.20
C VAL A 180 -2.48 -4.68 5.01
N ASP A 181 -2.98 -5.43 5.98
CA ASP A 181 -3.20 -6.87 5.86
C ASP A 181 -4.19 -7.22 4.73
N ASP A 182 -5.24 -6.41 4.54
CA ASP A 182 -6.17 -6.60 3.43
C ASP A 182 -5.52 -6.27 2.09
N ILE A 183 -4.64 -5.24 2.01
CA ILE A 183 -3.83 -4.99 0.81
C ILE A 183 -2.95 -6.20 0.52
N GLY A 184 -2.32 -6.78 1.53
CA GLY A 184 -1.53 -8.00 1.42
C GLY A 184 -2.33 -9.16 0.83
N TRP A 185 -3.54 -9.36 1.34
CA TRP A 185 -4.45 -10.40 0.84
C TRP A 185 -4.84 -10.17 -0.63
N PHE A 186 -5.23 -8.95 -1.01
CA PHE A 186 -5.55 -8.63 -2.41
C PHE A 186 -4.32 -8.79 -3.32
N GLY A 187 -3.14 -8.39 -2.85
CA GLY A 187 -1.89 -8.60 -3.57
C GLY A 187 -1.62 -10.09 -3.81
N ALA A 188 -1.80 -10.93 -2.79
CA ALA A 188 -1.66 -12.39 -2.94
C ALA A 188 -2.71 -12.97 -3.89
N ARG A 189 -3.99 -12.55 -3.79
CA ARG A 189 -5.06 -12.97 -4.70
C ARG A 189 -4.77 -12.58 -6.15
N ALA A 190 -4.16 -11.41 -6.40
CA ALA A 190 -3.77 -11.03 -7.74
C ALA A 190 -2.80 -12.03 -8.39
N PHE A 191 -1.95 -12.70 -7.61
CA PHE A 191 -1.04 -13.75 -8.10
C PHE A 191 -1.70 -15.14 -8.17
N THR A 192 -2.43 -15.54 -7.14
CA THR A 192 -3.08 -16.86 -7.10
C THR A 192 -4.19 -17.00 -8.13
N ASP A 193 -4.88 -15.91 -8.43
CA ASP A 193 -6.00 -15.86 -9.37
C ASP A 193 -5.67 -15.03 -10.63
N ALA A 194 -4.39 -15.01 -11.04
CA ALA A 194 -3.88 -14.16 -12.11
C ALA A 194 -4.72 -14.19 -13.40
N ALA A 195 -5.27 -15.35 -13.76
CA ALA A 195 -6.12 -15.47 -14.95
C ALA A 195 -7.49 -14.78 -14.77
N ALA A 196 -8.12 -14.97 -13.62
CA ALA A 196 -9.46 -14.40 -13.33
C ALA A 196 -9.40 -12.88 -13.10
N LEU A 197 -8.28 -12.39 -12.54
CA LEU A 197 -8.09 -10.98 -12.23
C LEU A 197 -7.32 -10.22 -13.31
N ASN A 198 -6.98 -10.86 -14.44
CA ASN A 198 -6.25 -10.19 -15.51
C ASN A 198 -6.94 -8.91 -15.97
N ARG A 199 -6.18 -7.83 -16.04
CA ARG A 199 -6.60 -6.45 -16.41
C ARG A 199 -7.62 -5.82 -15.47
N ARG A 200 -7.76 -6.37 -14.26
CA ARG A 200 -8.61 -5.74 -13.24
C ARG A 200 -7.91 -4.55 -12.62
N GLU A 201 -8.69 -3.52 -12.38
CA GLU A 201 -8.33 -2.31 -11.63
C GLU A 201 -9.27 -2.22 -10.45
N ILE A 202 -8.74 -2.31 -9.23
CA ILE A 202 -9.55 -2.56 -8.04
C ILE A 202 -9.25 -1.49 -7.00
N ASP A 203 -10.23 -0.62 -6.72
CA ASP A 203 -10.16 0.33 -5.60
C ASP A 203 -10.41 -0.43 -4.29
N LEU A 204 -9.45 -0.38 -3.35
CA LEU A 204 -9.44 -1.15 -2.12
C LEU A 204 -9.76 -0.28 -0.91
N ALA A 205 -10.92 -0.50 -0.29
CA ALA A 205 -11.31 0.11 0.97
C ALA A 205 -11.99 -0.93 1.88
N GLY A 206 -11.73 -0.87 3.19
CA GLY A 206 -12.30 -1.81 4.17
C GLY A 206 -13.33 -1.17 5.09
N ASP A 207 -13.16 0.10 5.42
CA ASP A 207 -14.06 0.83 6.34
C ASP A 207 -14.20 2.30 5.95
N VAL A 208 -15.19 2.99 6.54
CA VAL A 208 -15.41 4.44 6.39
C VAL A 208 -15.62 5.03 7.79
N ARG A 209 -14.78 5.99 8.19
CA ARG A 209 -14.87 6.66 9.48
C ARG A 209 -14.60 8.17 9.36
N THR A 210 -15.19 8.93 10.28
CA THR A 210 -14.71 10.28 10.58
C THR A 210 -13.53 10.21 11.56
N MET A 211 -12.73 11.27 11.66
CA MET A 211 -11.63 11.31 12.62
C MET A 211 -12.07 11.28 14.08
N PRO A 212 -13.19 11.94 14.51
CA PRO A 212 -13.76 11.73 15.84
C PRO A 212 -14.12 10.27 16.13
N GLU A 213 -14.79 9.56 15.21
CA GLU A 213 -15.10 8.14 15.37
C GLU A 213 -13.80 7.29 15.47
N ALA A 214 -12.79 7.62 14.69
CA ALA A 214 -11.50 6.94 14.77
C ALA A 214 -10.81 7.18 16.13
N ALA A 215 -10.88 8.39 16.68
CA ALA A 215 -10.34 8.71 17.99
C ALA A 215 -11.05 7.91 19.11
N GLU A 216 -12.37 7.79 19.07
CA GLU A 216 -13.15 6.99 20.03
C GLU A 216 -12.79 5.51 19.94
N ILE A 217 -12.67 4.95 18.74
CA ILE A 217 -12.27 3.55 18.51
C ILE A 217 -10.87 3.30 19.06
N LEU A 218 -9.91 4.19 18.79
CA LEU A 218 -8.57 4.10 19.32
C LEU A 218 -8.52 4.24 20.84
N ALA A 219 -9.34 5.12 21.42
CA ALA A 219 -9.44 5.27 22.88
C ALA A 219 -9.88 3.96 23.55
N GLN A 220 -10.90 3.30 23.00
CA GLN A 220 -11.36 1.99 23.47
C GLN A 220 -10.29 0.93 23.36
N ALA A 221 -9.58 0.84 22.22
CA ALA A 221 -8.56 -0.16 21.97
C ALA A 221 -7.30 0.05 22.85
N LEU A 222 -6.90 1.31 23.08
CA LEU A 222 -5.74 1.69 23.89
C LEU A 222 -6.04 1.74 25.40
N GLY A 223 -7.31 1.67 25.82
CA GLY A 223 -7.73 1.75 27.21
C GLY A 223 -7.41 3.11 27.87
N ARG A 224 -7.33 4.19 27.07
CA ARG A 224 -7.05 5.56 27.54
C ARG A 224 -7.74 6.60 26.68
N PRO A 225 -8.05 7.81 27.21
CA PRO A 225 -8.68 8.86 26.41
C PRO A 225 -7.83 9.25 25.21
N ILE A 226 -8.48 9.34 24.03
CA ILE A 226 -7.93 9.92 22.81
C ILE A 226 -8.96 10.92 22.30
N ALA A 227 -8.56 12.18 22.15
CA ALA A 227 -9.41 13.22 21.60
C ALA A 227 -8.99 13.55 20.17
N PHE A 228 -9.96 13.77 19.29
CA PHE A 228 -9.67 14.35 17.97
C PHE A 228 -9.41 15.86 18.11
N ALA A 229 -8.36 16.32 17.43
CA ALA A 229 -8.08 17.74 17.26
C ALA A 229 -7.94 18.07 15.77
N GLN A 230 -8.79 18.98 15.28
CA GLN A 230 -8.65 19.47 13.92
C GLN A 230 -7.45 20.42 13.82
N THR A 231 -6.45 20.04 13.02
CA THR A 231 -5.33 20.91 12.69
C THR A 231 -5.76 21.91 11.61
N PRO A 232 -5.42 23.18 11.70
CA PRO A 232 -5.64 24.14 10.61
C PRO A 232 -4.92 23.72 9.34
N ILE A 233 -5.60 23.70 8.19
CA ILE A 233 -5.02 23.26 6.91
C ILE A 233 -3.81 24.11 6.52
N GLU A 234 -3.80 25.39 6.86
CA GLU A 234 -2.67 26.29 6.59
C GLU A 234 -1.41 25.88 7.35
N GLN A 235 -1.53 25.31 8.52
CA GLN A 235 -0.42 24.76 9.26
C GLN A 235 0.18 23.56 8.53
N VAL A 236 -0.66 22.66 7.98
CA VAL A 236 -0.18 21.55 7.16
C VAL A 236 0.50 22.06 5.88
N ARG A 237 -0.04 23.09 5.25
CA ARG A 237 0.49 23.69 4.03
C ARG A 237 1.90 24.27 4.21
N GLN A 238 2.25 24.75 5.42
CA GLN A 238 3.59 25.23 5.74
C GLN A 238 4.64 24.11 5.70
N TYR A 239 4.25 22.86 6.05
CA TYR A 239 5.15 21.72 6.04
C TYR A 239 5.14 20.97 4.71
N SER A 240 3.97 20.83 4.10
CA SER A 240 3.78 20.09 2.86
C SER A 240 2.56 20.60 2.09
N LYS A 241 2.82 21.28 1.00
CA LYS A 241 1.76 21.71 0.07
C LYS A 241 1.01 20.51 -0.51
N GLU A 242 1.72 19.43 -0.78
CA GLU A 242 1.16 18.20 -1.33
C GLU A 242 0.19 17.52 -0.35
N MET A 243 0.58 17.40 0.92
CA MET A 243 -0.30 16.89 1.97
C MET A 243 -1.55 17.75 2.14
N ALA A 244 -1.40 19.08 2.10
CA ALA A 244 -2.54 19.98 2.18
C ALA A 244 -3.52 19.78 1.00
N LEU A 245 -3.00 19.66 -0.23
CA LEU A 245 -3.82 19.37 -1.41
C LEU A 245 -4.58 18.04 -1.29
N MET A 246 -3.92 17.01 -0.76
CA MET A 246 -4.57 15.71 -0.52
C MET A 246 -5.69 15.81 0.51
N LEU A 247 -5.46 16.49 1.64
CA LEU A 247 -6.47 16.65 2.68
C LEU A 247 -7.65 17.49 2.21
N GLU A 248 -7.42 18.56 1.45
CA GLU A 248 -8.47 19.35 0.80
C GLU A 248 -9.26 18.54 -0.24
N TRP A 249 -8.58 17.64 -0.94
CA TRP A 249 -9.25 16.71 -1.86
C TRP A 249 -10.13 15.71 -1.10
N PHE A 250 -9.69 15.19 0.06
CA PHE A 250 -10.51 14.34 0.92
C PHE A 250 -11.79 15.06 1.38
N GLU A 251 -11.68 16.34 1.74
CA GLU A 251 -12.82 17.16 2.14
C GLU A 251 -13.83 17.37 1.01
N ARG A 252 -13.32 17.68 -0.18
CA ARG A 252 -14.14 18.09 -1.30
C ARG A 252 -14.74 16.92 -2.09
N VAL A 253 -13.97 15.86 -2.26
CA VAL A 253 -14.30 14.74 -3.16
C VAL A 253 -14.28 13.40 -2.42
N GLY A 254 -13.17 13.07 -1.78
CA GLY A 254 -12.94 11.83 -1.07
C GLY A 254 -12.84 10.59 -1.97
N TYR A 255 -12.61 9.46 -1.33
CA TYR A 255 -12.63 8.15 -1.98
C TYR A 255 -14.06 7.63 -2.16
N SER A 256 -14.25 6.70 -3.11
CA SER A 256 -15.58 6.15 -3.44
C SER A 256 -15.53 4.68 -3.87
N ALA A 257 -14.64 3.88 -3.22
CA ALA A 257 -14.61 2.44 -3.44
C ALA A 257 -15.91 1.78 -2.95
N ASP A 258 -16.43 0.81 -3.71
CA ASP A 258 -17.61 0.02 -3.30
C ASP A 258 -17.19 -1.11 -2.35
N ILE A 259 -17.11 -0.82 -1.06
CA ILE A 259 -16.71 -1.78 -0.02
C ILE A 259 -17.63 -3.01 -0.04
N ALA A 260 -18.94 -2.81 -0.09
CA ALA A 260 -19.89 -3.91 -0.10
C ALA A 260 -19.78 -4.77 -1.37
N GLY A 261 -19.51 -4.13 -2.51
CA GLY A 261 -19.22 -4.82 -3.77
C GLY A 261 -17.96 -5.68 -3.68
N LEU A 262 -16.87 -5.14 -3.12
CA LEU A 262 -15.64 -5.89 -2.88
C LEU A 262 -15.88 -7.11 -1.99
N GLU A 263 -16.58 -6.93 -0.86
CA GLU A 263 -16.86 -8.04 0.07
C GLU A 263 -17.69 -9.15 -0.60
N ARG A 264 -18.69 -8.77 -1.40
CA ARG A 264 -19.52 -9.76 -2.16
C ARG A 264 -18.70 -10.46 -3.24
N GLU A 265 -17.96 -9.70 -4.04
CA GLU A 265 -17.20 -10.24 -5.19
C GLU A 265 -16.13 -11.23 -4.73
N PHE A 266 -15.40 -10.88 -3.67
CA PHE A 266 -14.28 -11.70 -3.19
C PHE A 266 -14.66 -12.69 -2.08
N GLY A 267 -15.93 -12.69 -1.64
CA GLY A 267 -16.42 -13.59 -0.59
C GLY A 267 -15.70 -13.39 0.74
N ARG A 268 -15.27 -12.17 1.04
CA ARG A 268 -14.46 -11.85 2.23
C ARG A 268 -14.95 -10.58 2.91
N THR A 269 -15.18 -10.64 4.21
CA THR A 269 -15.35 -9.45 5.04
C THR A 269 -14.01 -8.74 5.21
N LEU A 270 -13.97 -7.46 4.84
CA LEU A 270 -12.78 -6.63 4.97
C LEU A 270 -12.65 -6.09 6.39
N THR A 271 -11.43 -5.83 6.80
CA THR A 271 -11.11 -5.39 8.16
C THR A 271 -11.76 -4.04 8.45
N LYS A 272 -12.55 -3.99 9.52
CA LYS A 272 -13.14 -2.74 10.04
C LYS A 272 -12.20 -2.11 11.07
N LEU A 273 -12.24 -0.78 11.18
CA LEU A 273 -11.34 -0.05 12.08
C LEU A 273 -11.38 -0.55 13.54
N PRO A 274 -12.54 -0.90 14.16
CA PRO A 274 -12.54 -1.45 15.51
C PRO A 274 -11.78 -2.78 15.64
N ASP A 275 -11.87 -3.65 14.62
CA ASP A 275 -11.18 -4.94 14.63
C ASP A 275 -9.68 -4.77 14.42
N TRP A 276 -9.30 -3.87 13.52
CA TRP A 276 -7.91 -3.48 13.31
C TRP A 276 -7.29 -2.87 14.56
N ALA A 277 -7.98 -1.91 15.20
CA ALA A 277 -7.51 -1.23 16.40
C ALA A 277 -7.26 -2.21 17.55
N ARG A 278 -8.17 -3.18 17.79
CA ARG A 278 -7.98 -4.20 18.83
C ARG A 278 -6.73 -5.06 18.60
N ARG A 279 -6.33 -5.29 17.35
CA ARG A 279 -5.13 -6.08 17.03
C ARG A 279 -3.83 -5.27 17.09
N HIS A 280 -3.87 -4.00 16.70
CA HIS A 280 -2.66 -3.19 16.48
C HIS A 280 -2.46 -2.07 17.51
N ALA A 281 -3.53 -1.50 18.06
CA ALA A 281 -3.45 -0.49 19.11
C ALA A 281 -3.46 -1.17 20.49
N ARG A 282 -2.28 -1.61 20.95
CA ARG A 282 -2.15 -2.26 22.28
C ARG A 282 -1.77 -1.25 23.36
N PRO A 283 -2.33 -1.36 24.60
CA PRO A 283 -1.90 -0.55 25.73
C PRO A 283 -0.43 -0.85 26.05
N ASN A 284 0.40 0.21 26.10
CA ASN A 284 1.78 0.22 26.58
C ASN A 284 2.73 -0.90 26.15
N GLY A 285 3.56 -0.64 25.17
CA GLY A 285 4.95 -1.12 25.14
C GLY A 285 5.21 -2.57 24.75
N GLN A 286 4.24 -3.32 24.26
CA GLN A 286 4.47 -4.63 23.63
C GLN A 286 4.24 -4.51 22.11
N GLY A 287 4.96 -3.61 21.48
CA GLY A 287 5.15 -3.62 20.04
C GLY A 287 6.14 -4.71 19.69
N GLU A 288 5.69 -5.90 19.35
CA GLU A 288 6.50 -6.77 18.52
C GLU A 288 6.69 -6.04 17.18
N ASN A 289 7.93 -5.65 16.92
CA ASN A 289 8.39 -5.26 15.60
C ASN A 289 8.09 -6.43 14.63
N ARG A 290 6.98 -6.34 13.91
CA ARG A 290 6.69 -7.20 12.77
C ARG A 290 7.16 -6.53 11.48
#